data_e2d1dca1b079a23bf78cb2a5ecacd8c4
#
_entry.id   e2d1dca1b079a23bf78cb2a5ecacd8c4
#
_cell.length_a   1.000
_cell.length_b   1.000
_cell.length_c   1.000
_cell.angle_alpha   90.00
_cell.angle_beta   90.00
_cell.angle_gamma   90.00
#
_symmetry.space_group_name_H-M   'P 1'
#
loop_
_entity.id
_entity.type
_entity.pdbx_description
1 polymer ?
#
loop_
_entity_poly.entity_id
_entity_poly.type
_entity_poly.pdbx_seq_one_letter_code
_entity_poly.pdbx_strand_id
1 'polypeptide(L)'
;MRISVLGLILMFLFPITLFAQQRVDVTGKTLVVSNNGEGQEVLPYTNILVLEAGDSTLVKGVMSDAGGNFRLSFHAKKESPYLLKVSYIGMKPEFRALNTGKTKIHVGNIVLTEGLELSEVVVTAPIKEVELVGDTTVINADAYRIPEGSNLEELVKKIPGLEYDRQNKTLVYNGLPIAEINVNGEAFFAGNHALALENLPADLVSRIKVYDKRSEMEKFMGIKTGEENYVLDLQTKKEFNGTLMTSVAAGKGNNKKKEAELISNFFKTGGENLSVIAKSGNRNMTSANKDNRQDNVAVNFLKKFGKKIHLNGNVMYSNAINGNEGTSYYEQYLKTGNRYRYATSDRHNTNRMASTMLSMKWNIDKMTLLNLSGSFSAMKGTNGSDSRQATYNENPELDITAPFNGEENGQTENDIRVNGIRMNSRSTSANRQYFLNADLTRRLNEKGSSLGLTMQYSEGRGKNEAFSVSSTTYYQLQDEWGNDSVLYRNQYYDSPNRNRKFSLGLILTQPLHKSLRAQLSYKFRRENQNNDRNTYDLSRFFDGTDDEPLYTLPEGYEAAYTDSLSNRSRSHTTAHAVSYTHLRAHETLSDL
;
A
#
# COMPACT_ATOMS: atom_id res chain seq x y z
N MET A 1 -4.42 8.66 -27.35
CA MET A 1 -5.12 7.36 -27.24
C MET A 1 -5.65 7.24 -25.81
N ARG A 2 -6.92 7.61 -25.64
CA ARG A 2 -7.61 7.56 -24.32
C ARG A 2 -8.10 6.12 -24.10
N ILE A 3 -7.26 5.27 -23.51
CA ILE A 3 -7.74 4.00 -22.96
C ILE A 3 -8.36 4.37 -21.62
N SER A 4 -9.67 4.28 -21.53
CA SER A 4 -10.36 4.55 -20.27
C SER A 4 -9.93 3.49 -19.26
N VAL A 5 -9.45 3.93 -18.10
CA VAL A 5 -9.04 3.09 -16.95
C VAL A 5 -10.17 2.13 -16.55
N LEU A 6 -11.42 2.49 -16.86
CA LEU A 6 -12.61 1.66 -16.65
C LEU A 6 -12.59 0.36 -17.47
N GLY A 7 -12.00 0.36 -18.69
CA GLY A 7 -11.91 -0.84 -19.53
C GLY A 7 -10.91 -1.87 -19.02
N LEU A 8 -9.85 -1.42 -18.31
CA LEU A 8 -8.87 -2.32 -17.71
C LEU A 8 -9.42 -3.00 -16.43
N ILE A 9 -10.25 -2.31 -15.67
CA ILE A 9 -10.89 -2.85 -14.45
C ILE A 9 -11.92 -3.93 -14.81
N LEU A 10 -12.64 -3.77 -15.94
CA LEU A 10 -13.61 -4.78 -16.39
C LEU A 10 -12.96 -6.06 -16.94
N MET A 11 -11.72 -6.04 -17.37
CA MET A 11 -11.03 -7.22 -17.90
C MET A 11 -10.49 -8.15 -16.80
N PHE A 12 -10.47 -7.70 -15.53
CA PHE A 12 -10.09 -8.48 -14.36
C PHE A 12 -11.27 -8.92 -13.48
N LEU A 13 -12.51 -8.76 -13.96
CA LEU A 13 -13.64 -9.45 -13.33
C LEU A 13 -13.48 -10.94 -13.56
N PHE A 14 -12.75 -11.58 -12.65
CA PHE A 14 -12.73 -13.04 -12.49
C PHE A 14 -14.16 -13.57 -12.60
N PRO A 15 -14.41 -14.64 -13.34
CA PRO A 15 -15.65 -15.37 -13.19
C PRO A 15 -15.68 -15.89 -11.76
N ILE A 16 -16.39 -15.19 -10.89
CA ILE A 16 -16.85 -15.77 -9.63
C ILE A 16 -17.73 -16.90 -10.10
N THR A 17 -17.21 -18.11 -10.05
CA THR A 17 -18.06 -19.30 -10.18
C THR A 17 -19.02 -19.22 -9.01
N LEU A 18 -20.19 -18.68 -9.26
CA LEU A 18 -21.35 -18.77 -8.39
C LEU A 18 -21.61 -20.26 -8.22
N PHE A 19 -21.08 -20.87 -7.16
CA PHE A 19 -21.59 -22.14 -6.69
C PHE A 19 -23.06 -21.88 -6.41
N ALA A 20 -23.94 -22.54 -7.14
CA ALA A 20 -25.37 -22.45 -6.93
C ALA A 20 -25.69 -22.95 -5.53
N GLN A 21 -25.76 -22.00 -4.58
CA GLN A 21 -26.18 -22.29 -3.22
C GLN A 21 -27.71 -22.36 -3.24
N GLN A 22 -28.24 -23.48 -2.82
CA GLN A 22 -29.66 -23.67 -2.73
C GLN A 22 -30.19 -22.96 -1.48
N ARG A 23 -31.15 -22.04 -1.65
CA ARG A 23 -31.83 -21.43 -0.52
C ARG A 23 -32.76 -22.48 0.12
N VAL A 24 -32.59 -22.68 1.44
CA VAL A 24 -33.38 -23.60 2.25
C VAL A 24 -34.15 -22.80 3.30
N ASP A 25 -35.46 -22.98 3.36
CA ASP A 25 -36.35 -22.40 4.37
C ASP A 25 -36.70 -23.48 5.41
N VAL A 26 -36.43 -23.23 6.66
CA VAL A 26 -36.72 -24.11 7.81
C VAL A 26 -37.78 -23.47 8.67
N THR A 27 -38.82 -24.23 9.01
CA THR A 27 -39.92 -23.80 9.89
C THR A 27 -40.22 -24.83 10.95
N GLY A 28 -40.67 -24.40 12.12
CA GLY A 28 -41.06 -25.29 13.20
C GLY A 28 -41.65 -24.51 14.39
N LYS A 29 -41.92 -25.22 15.45
CA LYS A 29 -42.44 -24.68 16.73
C LYS A 29 -41.72 -25.25 17.90
N THR A 30 -41.40 -24.41 18.89
CA THR A 30 -40.71 -24.80 20.15
C THR A 30 -41.71 -24.92 21.27
N LEU A 31 -41.62 -26.00 22.00
CA LEU A 31 -42.47 -26.36 23.11
C LEU A 31 -41.61 -26.79 24.31
N VAL A 32 -42.20 -26.78 25.49
CA VAL A 32 -41.63 -27.33 26.72
C VAL A 32 -42.62 -28.29 27.35
N VAL A 33 -42.14 -29.29 28.08
CA VAL A 33 -43.01 -30.15 28.91
C VAL A 33 -43.55 -29.31 30.06
N SER A 34 -44.90 -29.30 30.26
CA SER A 34 -45.51 -28.53 31.34
C SER A 34 -45.04 -29.04 32.69
N ASN A 35 -44.82 -28.11 33.64
CA ASN A 35 -44.37 -28.43 35.00
C ASN A 35 -45.31 -29.39 35.77
N ASN A 36 -46.56 -29.57 35.30
CA ASN A 36 -47.53 -30.48 35.90
C ASN A 36 -47.47 -31.92 35.34
N GLY A 37 -46.54 -32.21 34.42
CA GLY A 37 -46.37 -33.54 33.81
C GLY A 37 -47.41 -33.92 32.79
N GLU A 38 -48.51 -33.18 32.63
CA GLU A 38 -49.55 -33.42 31.66
C GLU A 38 -49.63 -32.27 30.65
N GLY A 39 -49.02 -32.46 29.45
CA GLY A 39 -49.13 -31.52 28.31
C GLY A 39 -47.82 -30.84 27.87
N GLN A 40 -47.92 -30.14 26.78
CA GLN A 40 -46.82 -29.35 26.20
C GLN A 40 -47.27 -27.88 26.11
N GLU A 41 -46.40 -26.99 26.61
CA GLU A 41 -46.62 -25.54 26.56
C GLU A 41 -45.71 -24.89 25.55
N VAL A 42 -46.14 -23.74 25.01
CA VAL A 42 -45.33 -22.97 24.04
C VAL A 42 -44.10 -22.42 24.76
N LEU A 43 -42.92 -22.60 24.14
CA LEU A 43 -41.67 -21.99 24.59
C LEU A 43 -41.26 -20.84 23.66
N PRO A 44 -41.56 -19.58 24.04
CA PRO A 44 -41.21 -18.40 23.22
C PRO A 44 -39.72 -18.05 23.34
N TYR A 45 -39.24 -17.29 22.39
CA TYR A 45 -37.88 -16.68 22.37
C TYR A 45 -36.73 -17.71 22.52
N THR A 46 -36.95 -18.91 22.01
CA THR A 46 -35.95 -19.98 21.96
C THR A 46 -34.93 -19.70 20.87
N ASN A 47 -33.64 -19.98 21.14
CA ASN A 47 -32.58 -19.84 20.15
C ASN A 47 -32.56 -21.02 19.18
N ILE A 48 -32.66 -20.74 17.88
CA ILE A 48 -32.62 -21.73 16.82
C ILE A 48 -31.40 -21.41 15.92
N LEU A 49 -30.43 -22.31 15.87
CA LEU A 49 -29.18 -22.17 15.16
C LEU A 49 -29.04 -23.28 14.13
N VAL A 50 -28.61 -22.92 12.92
CA VAL A 50 -28.18 -23.90 11.90
C VAL A 50 -26.65 -23.95 11.93
N LEU A 51 -26.11 -25.15 12.10
CA LEU A 51 -24.69 -25.44 12.20
C LEU A 51 -24.26 -26.37 11.04
N GLU A 52 -23.04 -26.23 10.52
CA GLU A 52 -22.42 -27.27 9.68
C GLU A 52 -22.09 -28.48 10.58
N ALA A 53 -22.52 -29.71 10.17
CA ALA A 53 -22.41 -30.88 11.05
C ALA A 53 -20.95 -31.35 11.28
N GLY A 54 -20.01 -30.95 10.42
CA GLY A 54 -18.61 -31.40 10.49
C GLY A 54 -17.76 -30.71 11.57
N ASP A 55 -18.00 -29.43 11.81
CA ASP A 55 -17.19 -28.59 12.72
C ASP A 55 -18.04 -27.71 13.66
N SER A 56 -19.37 -27.87 13.62
CA SER A 56 -20.34 -27.08 14.38
C SER A 56 -20.28 -25.56 14.09
N THR A 57 -19.79 -25.16 12.92
CA THR A 57 -19.74 -23.75 12.50
C THR A 57 -21.15 -23.20 12.34
N LEU A 58 -21.43 -22.03 12.94
CA LEU A 58 -22.71 -21.34 12.84
C LEU A 58 -22.95 -20.82 11.42
N VAL A 59 -24.05 -21.26 10.81
CA VAL A 59 -24.46 -20.81 9.47
C VAL A 59 -25.50 -19.69 9.55
N LYS A 60 -26.52 -19.86 10.41
CA LYS A 60 -27.61 -18.90 10.60
C LYS A 60 -28.29 -19.13 11.94
N GLY A 61 -28.79 -18.06 12.57
CA GLY A 61 -29.58 -18.12 13.79
C GLY A 61 -30.83 -17.27 13.73
N VAL A 62 -31.86 -17.65 14.49
CA VAL A 62 -33.10 -16.90 14.71
C VAL A 62 -33.64 -17.25 16.10
N MET A 63 -34.52 -16.40 16.63
CA MET A 63 -35.31 -16.69 17.83
C MET A 63 -36.75 -17.03 17.44
N SER A 64 -37.42 -17.91 18.20
CA SER A 64 -38.86 -18.13 18.05
C SER A 64 -39.67 -16.91 18.50
N ASP A 65 -40.86 -16.74 17.93
CA ASP A 65 -41.80 -15.70 18.31
C ASP A 65 -42.52 -16.00 19.65
N ALA A 66 -43.40 -15.11 20.07
CA ALA A 66 -44.21 -15.28 21.28
C ALA A 66 -45.10 -16.54 21.25
N GLY A 67 -45.44 -17.06 20.09
CA GLY A 67 -46.17 -18.31 19.87
C GLY A 67 -45.29 -19.57 19.76
N GLY A 68 -43.96 -19.41 19.97
CA GLY A 68 -42.96 -20.47 19.82
C GLY A 68 -42.64 -20.82 18.37
N ASN A 69 -43.23 -20.13 17.37
CA ASN A 69 -42.97 -20.47 15.99
C ASN A 69 -41.65 -19.82 15.52
N PHE A 70 -40.95 -20.50 14.63
CA PHE A 70 -39.77 -19.93 14.00
C PHE A 70 -39.75 -20.21 12.50
N ARG A 71 -39.10 -19.28 11.79
CA ARG A 71 -38.79 -19.39 10.37
C ARG A 71 -37.40 -18.85 10.10
N LEU A 72 -36.58 -19.65 9.45
CA LEU A 72 -35.19 -19.33 9.17
C LEU A 72 -34.86 -19.74 7.74
N SER A 73 -34.15 -18.87 7.01
CA SER A 73 -33.70 -19.14 5.65
C SER A 73 -32.18 -19.05 5.58
N PHE A 74 -31.53 -20.01 4.96
CA PHE A 74 -30.09 -20.00 4.74
C PHE A 74 -29.72 -20.58 3.37
N HIS A 75 -28.48 -20.39 2.96
CA HIS A 75 -27.98 -20.95 1.70
C HIS A 75 -27.15 -22.19 2.01
N ALA A 76 -27.66 -23.35 1.61
CA ALA A 76 -26.99 -24.62 1.79
C ALA A 76 -26.00 -24.88 0.64
N LYS A 77 -24.80 -25.35 1.00
CA LYS A 77 -23.84 -25.91 0.05
C LYS A 77 -24.31 -27.29 -0.37
N LYS A 78 -24.17 -27.63 -1.63
CA LYS A 78 -24.53 -28.98 -2.14
C LYS A 78 -23.71 -30.04 -1.41
N GLU A 79 -24.38 -31.07 -0.90
CA GLU A 79 -23.77 -32.24 -0.21
C GLU A 79 -23.15 -31.96 1.17
N SER A 80 -23.36 -30.79 1.78
CA SER A 80 -22.94 -30.55 3.16
C SER A 80 -24.05 -30.91 4.14
N PRO A 81 -23.77 -31.71 5.20
CA PRO A 81 -24.76 -32.00 6.24
C PRO A 81 -24.89 -30.81 7.19
N TYR A 82 -26.13 -30.50 7.59
CA TYR A 82 -26.45 -29.43 8.53
C TYR A 82 -27.22 -29.95 9.73
N LEU A 83 -26.99 -29.33 10.90
CA LEU A 83 -27.69 -29.58 12.16
C LEU A 83 -28.48 -28.34 12.57
N LEU A 84 -29.72 -28.54 12.98
CA LEU A 84 -30.50 -27.55 13.69
C LEU A 84 -30.28 -27.75 15.18
N LYS A 85 -29.70 -26.77 15.87
CA LYS A 85 -29.58 -26.71 17.33
C LYS A 85 -30.68 -25.79 17.85
N VAL A 86 -31.49 -26.29 18.77
CA VAL A 86 -32.51 -25.53 19.48
C VAL A 86 -32.16 -25.51 20.97
N SER A 87 -32.05 -24.30 21.53
CA SER A 87 -31.61 -24.16 22.93
C SER A 87 -32.33 -23.01 23.63
N TYR A 88 -32.56 -23.20 24.94
CA TYR A 88 -33.13 -22.22 25.83
C TYR A 88 -32.43 -22.28 27.20
N ILE A 89 -32.36 -21.18 27.91
CA ILE A 89 -31.68 -21.14 29.23
C ILE A 89 -32.36 -22.11 30.21
N GLY A 90 -31.55 -22.98 30.83
CA GLY A 90 -32.02 -24.00 31.77
C GLY A 90 -32.62 -25.24 31.13
N MET A 91 -32.62 -25.38 29.81
CA MET A 91 -33.12 -26.53 29.07
C MET A 91 -32.00 -27.30 28.38
N LYS A 92 -32.18 -28.61 28.22
CA LYS A 92 -31.27 -29.44 27.44
C LYS A 92 -31.38 -29.10 25.95
N PRO A 93 -30.27 -28.75 25.27
CA PRO A 93 -30.29 -28.46 23.85
C PRO A 93 -30.74 -29.65 23.01
N GLU A 94 -31.60 -29.43 22.02
CA GLU A 94 -32.06 -30.44 21.08
C GLU A 94 -31.36 -30.23 19.71
N PHE A 95 -30.93 -31.32 19.08
CA PHE A 95 -30.25 -31.32 17.81
C PHE A 95 -31.04 -32.14 16.79
N ARG A 96 -31.24 -31.59 15.57
CA ARG A 96 -31.90 -32.30 14.46
C ARG A 96 -31.11 -32.15 13.19
N ALA A 97 -30.90 -33.25 12.47
CA ALA A 97 -30.31 -33.23 11.14
C ALA A 97 -31.27 -32.60 10.12
N LEU A 98 -30.75 -31.67 9.30
CA LEU A 98 -31.50 -31.03 8.23
C LEU A 98 -31.23 -31.71 6.87
N ASN A 99 -32.27 -32.21 6.22
CA ASN A 99 -32.14 -32.73 4.86
C ASN A 99 -32.26 -31.61 3.83
N THR A 100 -31.11 -31.02 3.48
CA THR A 100 -31.00 -29.88 2.57
C THR A 100 -31.25 -30.21 1.10
N GLY A 101 -31.57 -31.46 0.75
CA GLY A 101 -32.09 -31.82 -0.57
C GLY A 101 -33.47 -31.21 -0.88
N LYS A 102 -34.16 -30.69 0.14
CA LYS A 102 -35.45 -29.99 0.00
C LYS A 102 -35.26 -28.49 0.27
N THR A 103 -35.92 -27.65 -0.52
CA THR A 103 -35.89 -26.17 -0.35
C THR A 103 -36.75 -25.66 0.80
N LYS A 104 -37.74 -26.48 1.23
CA LYS A 104 -38.60 -26.18 2.41
C LYS A 104 -38.57 -27.37 3.35
N ILE A 105 -38.15 -27.13 4.57
CA ILE A 105 -38.05 -28.12 5.65
C ILE A 105 -38.97 -27.71 6.79
N HIS A 106 -39.95 -28.53 7.10
CA HIS A 106 -40.78 -28.36 8.29
C HIS A 106 -40.33 -29.37 9.35
N VAL A 107 -39.70 -28.90 10.41
CA VAL A 107 -39.15 -29.78 11.46
C VAL A 107 -40.19 -30.15 12.53
N GLY A 108 -41.40 -29.63 12.45
CA GLY A 108 -42.50 -29.91 13.36
C GLY A 108 -42.28 -29.25 14.74
N ASN A 109 -42.87 -29.90 15.74
CA ASN A 109 -42.72 -29.48 17.14
C ASN A 109 -41.39 -29.98 17.72
N ILE A 110 -40.66 -29.10 18.36
CA ILE A 110 -39.41 -29.39 19.07
C ILE A 110 -39.66 -29.15 20.56
N VAL A 111 -39.65 -30.22 21.33
CA VAL A 111 -39.92 -30.17 22.76
C VAL A 111 -38.59 -30.17 23.53
N LEU A 112 -38.35 -29.11 24.29
CA LEU A 112 -37.20 -29.00 25.15
C LEU A 112 -37.56 -29.52 26.55
N THR A 113 -36.65 -30.26 27.18
CA THR A 113 -36.79 -30.78 28.53
C THR A 113 -35.87 -30.02 29.50
N GLU A 114 -36.28 -29.89 30.75
CA GLU A 114 -35.41 -29.32 31.77
C GLU A 114 -34.12 -30.13 31.90
N GLY A 115 -33.00 -29.45 31.95
CA GLY A 115 -31.68 -30.03 32.13
C GLY A 115 -30.87 -29.14 33.04
N LEU A 116 -30.25 -29.72 34.05
CA LEU A 116 -29.16 -29.04 34.73
C LEU A 116 -27.99 -28.92 33.73
N GLU A 117 -27.86 -27.79 33.03
CA GLU A 117 -26.57 -27.44 32.47
C GLU A 117 -25.62 -27.23 33.65
N LEU A 118 -24.70 -28.16 33.84
CA LEU A 118 -23.48 -27.85 34.55
C LEU A 118 -22.89 -26.68 33.84
N SER A 119 -22.91 -25.51 34.45
CA SER A 119 -22.24 -24.32 33.96
C SER A 119 -20.84 -24.76 33.52
N GLU A 120 -20.57 -24.68 32.22
CA GLU A 120 -19.23 -24.85 31.73
C GLU A 120 -18.38 -23.87 32.52
N VAL A 121 -17.51 -24.38 33.36
CA VAL A 121 -16.48 -23.57 34.00
C VAL A 121 -15.58 -23.16 32.85
N VAL A 122 -15.87 -22.01 32.29
CA VAL A 122 -14.96 -21.34 31.34
C VAL A 122 -13.73 -21.01 32.18
N VAL A 123 -12.78 -21.94 32.20
CA VAL A 123 -11.43 -21.64 32.65
C VAL A 123 -10.88 -20.67 31.64
N THR A 124 -11.10 -19.39 31.87
CA THR A 124 -10.37 -18.32 31.18
C THR A 124 -8.92 -18.42 31.68
N ALA A 125 -8.16 -19.31 31.05
CA ALA A 125 -6.71 -19.18 31.12
C ALA A 125 -6.37 -17.75 30.62
N PRO A 126 -5.55 -16.98 31.34
CA PRO A 126 -5.16 -15.68 30.90
C PRO A 126 -4.59 -15.82 29.49
N ILE A 127 -5.16 -15.08 28.52
CA ILE A 127 -4.71 -15.12 27.16
C ILE A 127 -3.26 -14.61 27.18
N LYS A 128 -2.31 -15.47 26.85
CA LYS A 128 -0.91 -15.04 26.72
C LYS A 128 -0.83 -14.03 25.59
N GLU A 129 -0.34 -12.85 25.90
CA GLU A 129 -0.18 -11.76 24.92
C GLU A 129 0.84 -12.14 23.85
N VAL A 130 1.98 -12.71 24.26
CA VAL A 130 3.10 -13.09 23.41
C VAL A 130 3.60 -14.47 23.78
N GLU A 131 3.85 -15.30 22.80
CA GLU A 131 4.40 -16.64 22.94
C GLU A 131 5.53 -16.86 21.91
N LEU A 132 6.61 -17.48 22.32
CA LEU A 132 7.68 -17.90 21.43
C LEU A 132 7.48 -19.37 21.06
N VAL A 133 7.29 -19.66 19.78
CA VAL A 133 7.11 -21.02 19.23
C VAL A 133 8.25 -21.30 18.26
N GLY A 134 9.30 -21.98 18.73
CA GLY A 134 10.55 -22.11 17.95
C GLY A 134 11.17 -20.75 17.68
N ASP A 135 11.42 -20.42 16.42
CA ASP A 135 11.99 -19.13 15.96
C ASP A 135 10.91 -18.07 15.69
N THR A 136 9.64 -18.38 15.97
CA THR A 136 8.50 -17.50 15.63
C THR A 136 7.93 -16.87 16.89
N THR A 137 7.88 -15.54 16.94
CA THR A 137 7.10 -14.82 17.94
C THR A 137 5.64 -14.80 17.50
N VAL A 138 4.75 -15.32 18.34
CA VAL A 138 3.30 -15.35 18.13
C VAL A 138 2.65 -14.39 19.11
N ILE A 139 1.95 -13.40 18.60
CA ILE A 139 1.28 -12.35 19.34
C ILE A 139 -0.23 -12.56 19.19
N ASN A 140 -0.95 -12.64 20.30
CA ASN A 140 -2.38 -12.81 20.28
C ASN A 140 -3.06 -11.44 20.17
N ALA A 141 -3.73 -11.17 19.04
CA ALA A 141 -4.39 -9.89 18.80
C ALA A 141 -5.55 -9.62 19.78
N ASP A 142 -6.27 -10.66 20.20
CA ASP A 142 -7.41 -10.53 21.12
C ASP A 142 -7.01 -10.16 22.56
N ALA A 143 -5.71 -10.23 22.90
CA ALA A 143 -5.18 -9.76 24.18
C ALA A 143 -5.14 -8.23 24.29
N TYR A 144 -5.18 -7.51 23.17
CA TYR A 144 -5.05 -6.06 23.12
C TYR A 144 -6.40 -5.40 22.87
N ARG A 145 -6.81 -4.53 23.79
CA ARG A 145 -8.06 -3.76 23.63
C ARG A 145 -7.85 -2.59 22.68
N ILE A 146 -8.58 -2.60 21.60
CA ILE A 146 -8.62 -1.54 20.60
C ILE A 146 -10.08 -1.09 20.41
N PRO A 147 -10.33 0.18 20.04
CA PRO A 147 -11.67 0.64 19.70
C PRO A 147 -12.26 -0.15 18.52
N GLU A 148 -13.55 -0.42 18.55
CA GLU A 148 -14.27 -1.07 17.46
C GLU A 148 -14.13 -0.24 16.16
N GLY A 149 -13.95 -0.92 15.02
CA GLY A 149 -13.77 -0.27 13.72
C GLY A 149 -12.37 0.32 13.49
N SER A 150 -11.41 0.09 14.40
CA SER A 150 -10.02 0.50 14.22
C SER A 150 -9.34 -0.26 13.08
N ASN A 151 -8.39 0.39 12.42
CA ASN A 151 -7.50 -0.26 11.47
C ASN A 151 -6.35 -1.01 12.17
N LEU A 152 -5.62 -1.81 11.42
CA LEU A 152 -4.52 -2.64 11.91
C LEU A 152 -3.39 -1.81 12.55
N GLU A 153 -3.19 -0.56 12.12
CA GLU A 153 -2.18 0.33 12.71
C GLU A 153 -2.42 0.57 14.20
N GLU A 154 -3.69 0.71 14.61
CA GLU A 154 -4.03 0.93 16.03
C GLU A 154 -3.71 -0.32 16.88
N LEU A 155 -3.85 -1.52 16.32
CA LEU A 155 -3.41 -2.75 16.97
C LEU A 155 -1.87 -2.80 17.07
N VAL A 156 -1.16 -2.49 15.98
CA VAL A 156 0.31 -2.48 15.94
C VAL A 156 0.89 -1.53 16.98
N LYS A 157 0.31 -0.35 17.18
CA LYS A 157 0.74 0.61 18.21
C LYS A 157 0.61 0.08 19.66
N LYS A 158 -0.24 -0.91 19.90
CA LYS A 158 -0.44 -1.50 21.23
C LYS A 158 0.51 -2.66 21.52
N ILE A 159 1.10 -3.25 20.48
CA ILE A 159 1.96 -4.43 20.61
C ILE A 159 3.39 -3.99 20.95
N PRO A 160 3.93 -4.43 22.10
CA PRO A 160 5.30 -4.11 22.49
C PRO A 160 6.31 -4.57 21.43
N GLY A 161 7.25 -3.69 21.10
CA GLY A 161 8.32 -3.96 20.14
C GLY A 161 7.92 -3.75 18.67
N LEU A 162 6.65 -3.56 18.32
CA LEU A 162 6.24 -3.15 16.98
C LEU A 162 6.17 -1.63 16.90
N GLU A 163 6.87 -1.05 15.92
CA GLU A 163 6.92 0.39 15.68
C GLU A 163 6.69 0.68 14.20
N TYR A 164 5.74 1.56 13.91
CA TYR A 164 5.44 2.01 12.55
C TYR A 164 5.73 3.50 12.38
N ASP A 165 6.69 3.81 11.53
CA ASP A 165 7.00 5.17 11.10
C ASP A 165 6.12 5.53 9.88
N ARG A 166 5.14 6.41 10.09
CA ARG A 166 4.24 6.89 9.03
C ARG A 166 4.94 7.74 7.98
N GLN A 167 6.01 8.47 8.34
CA GLN A 167 6.70 9.36 7.41
C GLN A 167 7.53 8.55 6.41
N ASN A 168 8.28 7.58 6.92
CA ASN A 168 9.14 6.71 6.12
C ASN A 168 8.41 5.45 5.65
N LYS A 169 7.18 5.18 6.15
CA LYS A 169 6.37 3.98 5.87
C LYS A 169 7.10 2.67 6.19
N THR A 170 7.92 2.71 7.22
CA THR A 170 8.71 1.56 7.69
C THR A 170 8.10 0.95 8.93
N LEU A 171 8.14 -0.37 9.01
CA LEU A 171 7.70 -1.15 10.16
C LEU A 171 8.90 -1.91 10.71
N VAL A 172 9.10 -1.87 12.04
CA VAL A 172 10.16 -2.59 12.72
C VAL A 172 9.59 -3.41 13.88
N TYR A 173 10.25 -4.49 14.22
CA TYR A 173 9.96 -5.30 15.42
C TYR A 173 11.24 -5.47 16.23
N ASN A 174 11.27 -4.96 17.46
CA ASN A 174 12.46 -4.97 18.33
C ASN A 174 13.72 -4.43 17.61
N GLY A 175 13.56 -3.36 16.80
CA GLY A 175 14.64 -2.75 16.02
C GLY A 175 14.99 -3.48 14.71
N LEU A 176 14.38 -4.65 14.43
CA LEU A 176 14.59 -5.40 13.20
C LEU A 176 13.58 -4.95 12.14
N PRO A 177 14.02 -4.56 10.94
CA PRO A 177 13.11 -4.12 9.89
C PRO A 177 12.24 -5.28 9.40
N ILE A 178 10.94 -5.04 9.29
CA ILE A 178 9.99 -5.97 8.68
C ILE A 178 9.99 -5.72 7.17
N ALA A 179 10.33 -6.73 6.40
CA ALA A 179 10.41 -6.62 4.95
C ALA A 179 9.02 -6.62 4.27
N GLU A 180 8.10 -7.42 4.77
CA GLU A 180 6.75 -7.53 4.21
C GLU A 180 5.71 -7.92 5.25
N ILE A 181 4.45 -7.59 4.96
CA ILE A 181 3.28 -8.07 5.72
C ILE A 181 2.59 -9.16 4.91
N ASN A 182 2.49 -10.34 5.51
CA ASN A 182 1.78 -11.49 4.96
C ASN A 182 0.36 -11.59 5.53
N VAL A 183 -0.51 -12.26 4.82
CA VAL A 183 -1.85 -12.65 5.29
C VAL A 183 -1.98 -14.16 5.14
N ASN A 184 -2.15 -14.86 6.27
CA ASN A 184 -2.23 -16.33 6.32
C ASN A 184 -1.04 -17.04 5.65
N GLY A 185 0.18 -16.52 5.86
CA GLY A 185 1.43 -17.06 5.35
C GLY A 185 1.81 -16.63 3.94
N GLU A 186 0.99 -15.84 3.25
CA GLU A 186 1.21 -15.43 1.86
C GLU A 186 1.44 -13.93 1.74
N ALA A 187 2.45 -13.53 0.96
CA ALA A 187 2.69 -12.13 0.62
C ALA A 187 1.50 -11.54 -0.15
N PHE A 188 0.91 -10.45 0.32
CA PHE A 188 -0.31 -9.93 -0.27
C PHE A 188 -0.22 -8.45 -0.69
N PHE A 189 0.38 -7.60 0.11
CA PHE A 189 0.44 -6.15 -0.14
C PHE A 189 1.72 -5.69 -0.84
N ALA A 190 2.46 -6.60 -1.47
CA ALA A 190 3.68 -6.30 -2.24
C ALA A 190 4.72 -5.46 -1.45
N GLY A 191 4.86 -5.70 -0.14
CA GLY A 191 5.78 -4.95 0.74
C GLY A 191 5.30 -3.55 1.11
N ASN A 192 4.07 -3.15 0.75
CA ASN A 192 3.52 -1.85 1.13
C ASN A 192 2.88 -1.93 2.52
N HIS A 193 3.66 -1.63 3.57
CA HIS A 193 3.20 -1.66 4.96
C HIS A 193 2.04 -0.70 5.22
N ALA A 194 2.11 0.52 4.68
CA ALA A 194 1.06 1.52 4.84
C ALA A 194 -0.28 1.01 4.30
N LEU A 195 -0.25 0.34 3.13
CA LEU A 195 -1.47 -0.19 2.52
C LEU A 195 -2.14 -1.25 3.40
N ALA A 196 -1.36 -2.11 4.06
CA ALA A 196 -1.88 -3.09 5.00
C ALA A 196 -2.37 -2.43 6.31
N LEU A 197 -1.52 -1.63 6.96
CA LEU A 197 -1.78 -1.07 8.28
C LEU A 197 -2.94 -0.08 8.32
N GLU A 198 -3.06 0.75 7.29
CA GLU A 198 -4.08 1.81 7.22
C GLU A 198 -5.43 1.33 6.70
N ASN A 199 -5.52 0.11 6.10
CA ASN A 199 -6.73 -0.32 5.40
C ASN A 199 -7.30 -1.66 5.83
N LEU A 200 -6.56 -2.48 6.58
CA LEU A 200 -7.10 -3.70 7.15
C LEU A 200 -7.79 -3.40 8.49
N PRO A 201 -9.00 -3.94 8.74
CA PRO A 201 -9.61 -3.88 10.05
C PRO A 201 -8.78 -4.66 11.07
N ALA A 202 -8.57 -4.09 12.25
CA ALA A 202 -7.85 -4.78 13.32
C ALA A 202 -8.59 -6.04 13.79
N ASP A 203 -9.93 -6.01 13.79
CA ASP A 203 -10.79 -7.12 14.17
C ASP A 203 -10.65 -8.35 13.27
N LEU A 204 -10.10 -8.18 12.06
CA LEU A 204 -9.80 -9.28 11.14
C LEU A 204 -8.76 -10.24 11.72
N VAL A 205 -7.84 -9.73 12.56
CA VAL A 205 -6.64 -10.46 12.98
C VAL A 205 -6.89 -11.20 14.28
N SER A 206 -6.60 -12.51 14.29
CA SER A 206 -6.57 -13.33 15.49
C SER A 206 -5.19 -13.39 16.13
N ARG A 207 -4.16 -13.53 15.30
CA ARG A 207 -2.75 -13.63 15.72
C ARG A 207 -1.85 -12.92 14.74
N ILE A 208 -0.75 -12.39 15.25
CA ILE A 208 0.35 -11.84 14.46
C ILE A 208 1.57 -12.73 14.72
N LYS A 209 2.22 -13.20 13.66
CA LYS A 209 3.46 -13.95 13.74
C LYS A 209 4.61 -13.13 13.18
N VAL A 210 5.69 -13.04 13.92
CA VAL A 210 6.94 -12.42 13.45
C VAL A 210 8.01 -13.50 13.39
N TYR A 211 8.59 -13.70 12.23
CA TYR A 211 9.61 -14.73 12.01
C TYR A 211 10.52 -14.37 10.82
N ASP A 212 11.70 -14.99 10.79
CA ASP A 212 12.62 -14.93 9.66
C ASP A 212 12.13 -15.87 8.53
N LYS A 213 11.67 -15.26 7.43
CA LYS A 213 11.09 -15.98 6.29
C LYS A 213 12.17 -16.42 5.34
N ARG A 214 12.36 -17.71 5.20
CA ARG A 214 13.22 -18.26 4.13
C ARG A 214 12.66 -17.87 2.76
N SER A 215 13.54 -17.49 1.85
CA SER A 215 13.18 -17.26 0.45
C SER A 215 12.58 -18.53 -0.18
N GLU A 216 11.83 -18.41 -1.25
CA GLU A 216 11.23 -19.55 -1.93
C GLU A 216 12.29 -20.48 -2.51
N MET A 217 13.44 -19.94 -2.90
CA MET A 217 14.59 -20.71 -3.35
C MET A 217 15.22 -21.49 -2.19
N GLU A 218 15.40 -20.87 -1.02
CA GLU A 218 15.92 -21.54 0.19
C GLU A 218 15.00 -22.67 0.65
N LYS A 219 13.68 -22.43 0.69
CA LYS A 219 12.69 -23.48 0.99
C LYS A 219 12.75 -24.62 0.00
N PHE A 220 12.83 -24.30 -1.29
CA PHE A 220 12.90 -25.29 -2.35
C PHE A 220 14.19 -26.10 -2.29
N MET A 221 15.32 -25.48 -2.00
CA MET A 221 16.61 -26.15 -1.88
C MET A 221 16.87 -26.78 -0.50
N GLY A 222 16.06 -26.45 0.51
CA GLY A 222 16.23 -26.90 1.89
C GLY A 222 17.49 -26.32 2.56
N ILE A 223 17.86 -25.08 2.22
CA ILE A 223 19.04 -24.38 2.75
C ILE A 223 18.63 -23.09 3.46
N LYS A 224 19.52 -22.53 4.27
CA LYS A 224 19.46 -21.15 4.80
C LYS A 224 20.73 -20.44 4.36
N THR A 225 20.61 -19.29 3.68
CA THR A 225 21.75 -18.53 3.13
C THR A 225 22.35 -17.57 4.14
N GLY A 226 21.68 -17.35 5.27
CA GLY A 226 22.10 -16.44 6.33
C GLY A 226 21.62 -15.00 6.15
N GLU A 227 20.93 -14.69 5.08
CA GLU A 227 20.19 -13.42 4.95
C GLU A 227 18.92 -13.50 5.79
N GLU A 228 18.77 -12.60 6.76
CA GLU A 228 17.58 -12.51 7.60
C GLU A 228 16.52 -11.66 6.91
N ASN A 229 15.31 -12.18 6.81
CA ASN A 229 14.18 -11.53 6.16
C ASN A 229 12.93 -11.63 7.06
N TYR A 230 12.86 -10.73 8.05
CA TYR A 230 11.75 -10.72 9.00
C TYR A 230 10.45 -10.29 8.33
N VAL A 231 9.40 -11.07 8.58
CA VAL A 231 8.06 -10.79 8.09
C VAL A 231 7.06 -10.77 9.22
N LEU A 232 6.01 -9.97 9.05
CA LEU A 232 4.86 -9.93 9.91
C LEU A 232 3.70 -10.64 9.22
N ASP A 233 3.27 -11.79 9.74
CA ASP A 233 2.20 -12.61 9.17
C ASP A 233 0.91 -12.49 9.99
N LEU A 234 -0.12 -11.96 9.37
CA LEU A 234 -1.44 -11.75 9.94
C LEU A 234 -2.28 -13.02 9.76
N GLN A 235 -2.64 -13.65 10.86
CA GLN A 235 -3.57 -14.78 10.85
C GLN A 235 -5.00 -14.25 11.01
N THR A 236 -5.84 -14.47 10.01
CA THR A 236 -7.23 -14.00 10.04
C THR A 236 -8.09 -14.89 10.92
N LYS A 237 -9.11 -14.29 11.55
CA LYS A 237 -10.12 -15.05 12.31
C LYS A 237 -10.93 -15.96 11.38
N LYS A 238 -11.32 -17.12 11.85
CA LYS A 238 -12.03 -18.14 11.07
C LYS A 238 -13.38 -17.64 10.52
N GLU A 239 -14.06 -16.78 11.26
CA GLU A 239 -15.34 -16.18 10.90
C GLU A 239 -15.27 -15.30 9.64
N PHE A 240 -14.11 -14.72 9.35
CA PHE A 240 -13.89 -13.91 8.14
C PHE A 240 -13.42 -14.73 6.92
N ASN A 241 -13.20 -16.03 7.10
CA ASN A 241 -12.71 -16.88 6.01
C ASN A 241 -13.76 -17.03 4.89
N GLY A 242 -13.46 -16.55 3.69
CA GLY A 242 -14.36 -16.57 2.55
C GLY A 242 -15.50 -15.54 2.64
N THR A 243 -15.40 -14.57 3.53
CA THR A 243 -16.38 -13.49 3.73
C THR A 243 -15.90 -12.23 3.03
N LEU A 244 -16.80 -11.55 2.33
CA LEU A 244 -16.55 -10.21 1.78
C LEU A 244 -16.85 -9.17 2.85
N MET A 245 -15.82 -8.44 3.25
CA MET A 245 -15.91 -7.32 4.19
C MET A 245 -15.82 -6.01 3.42
N THR A 246 -16.82 -5.16 3.53
CA THR A 246 -16.84 -3.88 2.82
C THR A 246 -17.15 -2.74 3.78
N SER A 247 -16.32 -1.72 3.75
CA SER A 247 -16.51 -0.46 4.45
C SER A 247 -16.66 0.66 3.44
N VAL A 248 -17.66 1.51 3.63
CA VAL A 248 -17.89 2.73 2.84
C VAL A 248 -18.03 3.89 3.79
N ALA A 249 -17.26 4.93 3.58
CA ALA A 249 -17.32 6.14 4.34
C ALA A 249 -17.36 7.37 3.43
N ALA A 250 -18.13 8.37 3.81
CA ALA A 250 -18.14 9.67 3.15
C ALA A 250 -18.26 10.77 4.21
N GLY A 251 -17.51 11.84 4.06
CA GLY A 251 -17.48 12.94 5.01
C GLY A 251 -17.37 14.29 4.33
N LYS A 252 -17.99 15.29 4.95
CA LYS A 252 -17.86 16.70 4.60
C LYS A 252 -17.61 17.49 5.89
N GLY A 253 -16.55 18.27 5.89
CA GLY A 253 -16.14 19.09 7.03
C GLY A 253 -16.17 20.59 6.70
N ASN A 254 -15.76 21.39 7.68
CA ASN A 254 -15.51 22.82 7.52
C ASN A 254 -14.31 23.06 6.57
N ASN A 255 -14.12 24.30 6.12
CA ASN A 255 -13.00 24.71 5.28
C ASN A 255 -12.85 23.85 3.99
N LYS A 256 -13.97 23.57 3.32
CA LYS A 256 -14.05 22.77 2.08
C LYS A 256 -13.47 21.34 2.22
N LYS A 257 -13.30 20.81 3.43
CA LYS A 257 -12.85 19.44 3.66
C LYS A 257 -13.91 18.44 3.22
N LYS A 258 -13.47 17.40 2.54
CA LYS A 258 -14.31 16.28 2.07
C LYS A 258 -13.49 15.01 1.96
N GLU A 259 -14.14 13.87 2.11
CA GLU A 259 -13.55 12.58 1.88
C GLU A 259 -14.59 11.57 1.40
N ALA A 260 -14.15 10.58 0.67
CA ALA A 260 -14.90 9.38 0.34
C ALA A 260 -13.94 8.20 0.35
N GLU A 261 -14.36 7.09 0.91
CA GLU A 261 -13.57 5.88 1.04
C GLU A 261 -14.42 4.66 0.77
N LEU A 262 -13.87 3.71 0.02
CA LEU A 262 -14.37 2.36 -0.17
C LEU A 262 -13.21 1.40 0.10
N ILE A 263 -13.38 0.49 1.04
CA ILE A 263 -12.46 -0.61 1.30
C ILE A 263 -13.26 -1.90 1.25
N SER A 264 -12.82 -2.84 0.41
CA SER A 264 -13.46 -4.15 0.28
C SER A 264 -12.39 -5.23 0.30
N ASN A 265 -12.50 -6.14 1.26
CA ASN A 265 -11.54 -7.21 1.49
C ASN A 265 -12.24 -8.57 1.45
N PHE A 266 -11.61 -9.52 0.78
CA PHE A 266 -12.01 -10.92 0.73
C PHE A 266 -10.77 -11.77 0.98
N PHE A 267 -10.78 -12.59 2.04
CA PHE A 267 -9.69 -13.50 2.38
C PHE A 267 -10.24 -14.92 2.53
N LYS A 268 -9.63 -15.86 1.83
CA LYS A 268 -10.00 -17.27 1.89
C LYS A 268 -8.79 -18.14 2.19
N THR A 269 -8.89 -18.96 3.21
CA THR A 269 -7.88 -19.97 3.50
C THR A 269 -7.70 -20.88 2.29
N GLY A 270 -6.46 -21.09 1.87
CA GLY A 270 -6.18 -21.82 0.62
C GLY A 270 -5.72 -20.92 -0.53
N GLY A 271 -5.76 -19.59 -0.35
CA GLY A 271 -5.02 -18.66 -1.21
C GLY A 271 -5.87 -18.04 -2.33
N GLU A 272 -7.05 -17.56 -1.98
CA GLU A 272 -7.82 -16.64 -2.82
C GLU A 272 -8.07 -15.37 -2.01
N ASN A 273 -7.31 -14.31 -2.27
CA ASN A 273 -7.43 -13.05 -1.55
C ASN A 273 -7.64 -11.92 -2.55
N LEU A 274 -8.49 -10.98 -2.21
CA LEU A 274 -8.74 -9.77 -2.98
C LEU A 274 -8.92 -8.59 -2.02
N SER A 275 -8.27 -7.48 -2.31
CA SER A 275 -8.49 -6.22 -1.61
C SER A 275 -8.65 -5.10 -2.63
N VAL A 276 -9.72 -4.34 -2.52
CA VAL A 276 -10.00 -3.15 -3.32
C VAL A 276 -10.11 -1.97 -2.38
N ILE A 277 -9.28 -0.95 -2.60
CA ILE A 277 -9.21 0.25 -1.80
C ILE A 277 -9.38 1.43 -2.74
N ALA A 278 -10.34 2.31 -2.48
CA ALA A 278 -10.50 3.56 -3.19
C ALA A 278 -10.73 4.69 -2.18
N LYS A 279 -9.85 5.68 -2.20
CA LYS A 279 -9.91 6.84 -1.31
C LYS A 279 -9.79 8.10 -2.13
N SER A 280 -10.61 9.10 -1.82
CA SER A 280 -10.58 10.42 -2.44
C SER A 280 -10.88 11.49 -1.40
N GLY A 281 -10.09 12.53 -1.35
CA GLY A 281 -10.37 13.62 -0.43
C GLY A 281 -9.21 14.56 -0.16
N ASN A 282 -9.47 15.51 0.74
CA ASN A 282 -8.49 16.49 1.20
C ASN A 282 -8.46 16.64 2.73
N ARG A 283 -9.01 15.67 3.47
CA ARG A 283 -9.11 15.73 4.94
C ARG A 283 -7.77 16.00 5.62
N ASN A 284 -6.74 15.31 5.21
CA ASN A 284 -5.40 15.36 5.82
C ASN A 284 -4.48 16.43 5.22
N MET A 285 -5.00 17.29 4.33
CA MET A 285 -4.21 18.35 3.72
C MET A 285 -4.14 19.58 4.64
N THR A 286 -2.96 20.13 4.85
CA THR A 286 -2.71 21.20 5.82
C THR A 286 -3.17 22.57 5.34
N SER A 287 -3.16 22.83 4.03
CA SER A 287 -3.57 24.12 3.49
C SER A 287 -5.08 24.15 3.16
N ALA A 288 -5.79 25.10 3.78
CA ALA A 288 -7.22 25.31 3.56
C ALA A 288 -7.53 26.12 2.29
N ASN A 289 -6.55 26.85 1.75
CA ASN A 289 -6.78 27.87 0.71
C ASN A 289 -6.62 27.37 -0.72
N LYS A 290 -6.12 26.14 -0.91
CA LYS A 290 -5.90 25.53 -2.24
C LYS A 290 -6.76 24.27 -2.40
N ASP A 291 -7.06 23.92 -3.63
CA ASP A 291 -7.79 22.70 -4.02
C ASP A 291 -6.92 21.44 -3.86
N ASN A 292 -6.35 21.31 -2.65
CA ASN A 292 -5.55 20.13 -2.31
C ASN A 292 -6.42 18.88 -2.32
N ARG A 293 -5.96 17.84 -3.00
CA ARG A 293 -6.71 16.60 -3.16
C ARG A 293 -5.76 15.42 -3.31
N GLN A 294 -6.16 14.31 -2.73
CA GLN A 294 -5.50 13.03 -2.94
C GLN A 294 -6.53 11.97 -3.30
N ASP A 295 -6.31 11.30 -4.42
CA ASP A 295 -7.11 10.17 -4.89
C ASP A 295 -6.20 8.95 -4.98
N ASN A 296 -6.62 7.85 -4.40
CA ASN A 296 -5.88 6.58 -4.44
C ASN A 296 -6.85 5.45 -4.77
N VAL A 297 -6.47 4.59 -5.69
CA VAL A 297 -7.15 3.34 -5.97
C VAL A 297 -6.10 2.23 -5.98
N ALA A 298 -6.33 1.18 -5.23
CA ALA A 298 -5.47 0.01 -5.19
C ALA A 298 -6.30 -1.27 -5.26
N VAL A 299 -5.85 -2.21 -6.06
CA VAL A 299 -6.39 -3.57 -6.13
C VAL A 299 -5.25 -4.53 -5.88
N ASN A 300 -5.37 -5.36 -4.86
CA ASN A 300 -4.42 -6.42 -4.54
C ASN A 300 -5.13 -7.76 -4.69
N PHE A 301 -4.46 -8.73 -5.26
CA PHE A 301 -5.01 -10.07 -5.42
C PHE A 301 -3.96 -11.16 -5.22
N LEU A 302 -4.42 -12.30 -4.74
CA LEU A 302 -3.68 -13.55 -4.67
C LEU A 302 -4.59 -14.67 -5.17
N LYS A 303 -4.10 -15.49 -6.08
CA LYS A 303 -4.81 -16.68 -6.58
C LYS A 303 -3.86 -17.85 -6.67
N LYS A 304 -4.27 -18.98 -6.09
CA LYS A 304 -3.58 -20.26 -6.24
C LYS A 304 -4.33 -21.17 -7.21
N PHE A 305 -3.62 -21.73 -8.17
CA PHE A 305 -4.12 -22.74 -9.08
C PHE A 305 -3.56 -24.10 -8.64
N GLY A 306 -4.32 -24.77 -7.78
CA GLY A 306 -3.90 -25.97 -7.09
C GLY A 306 -2.62 -25.75 -6.26
N LYS A 307 -1.73 -26.74 -6.22
CA LYS A 307 -0.45 -26.67 -5.49
C LYS A 307 0.72 -26.19 -6.36
N LYS A 308 0.47 -25.96 -7.65
CA LYS A 308 1.54 -25.72 -8.63
C LYS A 308 1.81 -24.25 -8.90
N ILE A 309 0.77 -23.43 -9.02
CA ILE A 309 0.92 -22.04 -9.44
C ILE A 309 0.31 -21.12 -8.39
N HIS A 310 1.10 -20.16 -7.92
CA HIS A 310 0.67 -19.06 -7.08
C HIS A 310 0.88 -17.77 -7.87
N LEU A 311 -0.17 -17.00 -8.06
CA LEU A 311 -0.17 -15.71 -8.73
C LEU A 311 -0.62 -14.66 -7.75
N ASN A 312 0.17 -13.63 -7.55
CA ASN A 312 -0.19 -12.45 -6.78
C ASN A 312 0.16 -11.18 -7.54
N GLY A 313 -0.50 -10.11 -7.18
CA GLY A 313 -0.19 -8.83 -7.79
C GLY A 313 -0.98 -7.68 -7.20
N ASN A 314 -0.57 -6.50 -7.59
CA ASN A 314 -1.30 -5.28 -7.30
C ASN A 314 -1.36 -4.35 -8.51
N VAL A 315 -2.40 -3.54 -8.54
CA VAL A 315 -2.55 -2.39 -9.44
C VAL A 315 -2.88 -1.18 -8.58
N MET A 316 -2.17 -0.10 -8.75
CA MET A 316 -2.37 1.12 -7.99
C MET A 316 -2.41 2.34 -8.92
N TYR A 317 -3.33 3.23 -8.64
CA TYR A 317 -3.39 4.57 -9.21
C TYR A 317 -3.45 5.60 -8.08
N SER A 318 -2.64 6.64 -8.20
CA SER A 318 -2.62 7.77 -7.27
C SER A 318 -2.61 9.07 -8.04
N ASN A 319 -3.40 10.03 -7.59
CA ASN A 319 -3.39 11.40 -8.07
C ASN A 319 -3.36 12.33 -6.86
N ALA A 320 -2.32 13.14 -6.75
CA ALA A 320 -2.16 14.11 -5.68
C ALA A 320 -2.06 15.51 -6.28
N ILE A 321 -2.87 16.42 -5.77
CA ILE A 321 -2.84 17.85 -6.07
C ILE A 321 -2.52 18.56 -4.77
N ASN A 322 -1.42 19.32 -4.73
CA ASN A 322 -0.96 20.03 -3.57
C ASN A 322 -0.66 21.48 -3.95
N GLY A 323 -1.28 22.42 -3.28
CA GLY A 323 -0.97 23.83 -3.35
C GLY A 323 -0.55 24.35 -1.99
N ASN A 324 0.43 25.22 -1.95
CA ASN A 324 0.87 25.88 -0.74
C ASN A 324 1.26 27.31 -1.02
N GLU A 325 0.66 28.24 -0.28
CA GLU A 325 1.05 29.62 -0.21
C GLU A 325 1.80 29.86 1.09
N GLY A 326 2.84 30.63 1.02
CA GLY A 326 3.61 30.97 2.21
C GLY A 326 4.21 32.37 2.11
N THR A 327 4.29 33.04 3.24
CA THR A 327 5.02 34.27 3.44
C THR A 327 6.15 34.03 4.41
N SER A 328 7.24 34.74 4.26
CA SER A 328 8.36 34.67 5.19
C SER A 328 9.00 36.05 5.35
N TYR A 329 9.46 36.30 6.54
CA TYR A 329 10.22 37.48 6.95
C TYR A 329 11.49 37.04 7.65
N TYR A 330 12.62 37.67 7.25
CA TYR A 330 13.91 37.44 7.89
C TYR A 330 14.56 38.77 8.20
N GLU A 331 15.14 38.88 9.40
CA GLU A 331 16.05 39.92 9.75
C GLU A 331 17.46 39.32 9.89
N GLN A 332 18.40 39.88 9.16
CA GLN A 332 19.79 39.44 9.18
C GLN A 332 20.68 40.54 9.76
N TYR A 333 21.35 40.24 10.87
CA TYR A 333 22.23 41.15 11.56
C TYR A 333 23.65 41.03 10.98
N LEU A 334 24.09 42.06 10.29
CA LEU A 334 25.40 42.12 9.66
C LEU A 334 26.21 43.24 10.28
N LYS A 335 27.56 43.14 10.27
CA LYS A 335 28.47 44.21 10.71
C LYS A 335 28.31 45.50 9.91
N THR A 336 27.83 45.42 8.69
CA THR A 336 27.62 46.53 7.75
C THR A 336 26.21 47.13 7.79
N GLY A 337 25.39 46.73 8.75
CA GLY A 337 23.98 47.12 8.89
C GLY A 337 23.03 45.93 8.64
N ASN A 338 21.86 46.01 9.24
CA ASN A 338 20.86 44.95 9.14
C ASN A 338 20.31 44.83 7.70
N ARG A 339 19.78 43.64 7.38
CA ARG A 339 19.02 43.39 6.16
C ARG A 339 17.69 42.81 6.53
N TYR A 340 16.65 43.28 5.88
CA TYR A 340 15.27 42.88 6.07
C TYR A 340 14.78 42.23 4.76
N ARG A 341 14.32 40.98 4.83
CA ARG A 341 13.88 40.24 3.67
C ARG A 341 12.44 39.81 3.85
N TYR A 342 11.62 40.15 2.92
CA TYR A 342 10.24 39.68 2.79
C TYR A 342 10.14 38.78 1.55
N ALA A 343 9.43 37.66 1.68
CA ALA A 343 9.20 36.80 0.54
C ALA A 343 7.80 36.16 0.59
N THR A 344 7.22 36.02 -0.58
CA THR A 344 6.00 35.23 -0.81
C THR A 344 6.29 34.10 -1.76
N SER A 345 5.63 32.98 -1.60
CA SER A 345 5.70 31.88 -2.55
C SER A 345 4.33 31.22 -2.71
N ASP A 346 3.96 30.95 -3.95
CA ASP A 346 2.82 30.12 -4.32
C ASP A 346 3.34 28.91 -5.09
N ARG A 347 3.01 27.72 -4.60
CA ARG A 347 3.41 26.46 -5.22
C ARG A 347 2.19 25.63 -5.53
N HIS A 348 2.17 25.06 -6.72
CA HIS A 348 1.13 24.15 -7.17
C HIS A 348 1.75 22.90 -7.80
N ASN A 349 1.49 21.75 -7.21
CA ASN A 349 2.06 20.49 -7.64
C ASN A 349 0.95 19.49 -7.94
N THR A 350 1.02 18.85 -9.08
CA THR A 350 0.17 17.71 -9.42
C THR A 350 1.06 16.51 -9.68
N ASN A 351 0.78 15.39 -9.04
CA ASN A 351 1.48 14.14 -9.27
C ASN A 351 0.49 13.01 -9.52
N ARG A 352 0.61 12.34 -10.67
CA ARG A 352 -0.21 11.19 -11.06
C ARG A 352 0.70 10.00 -11.26
N MET A 353 0.38 8.91 -10.60
CA MET A 353 1.14 7.67 -10.69
C MET A 353 0.19 6.51 -10.96
N ALA A 354 0.58 5.67 -11.89
CA ALA A 354 -0.01 4.34 -12.08
C ALA A 354 1.10 3.30 -11.95
N SER A 355 0.85 2.25 -11.19
CA SER A 355 1.80 1.15 -11.05
C SER A 355 1.10 -0.19 -10.98
N THR A 356 1.80 -1.23 -11.42
CA THR A 356 1.38 -2.61 -11.28
C THR A 356 2.58 -3.47 -10.96
N MET A 357 2.37 -4.49 -10.15
CA MET A 357 3.32 -5.54 -9.86
C MET A 357 2.61 -6.88 -9.98
N LEU A 358 3.24 -7.83 -10.65
CA LEU A 358 2.78 -9.20 -10.80
C LEU A 358 3.89 -10.14 -10.39
N SER A 359 3.57 -11.17 -9.64
CA SER A 359 4.50 -12.22 -9.24
C SER A 359 3.84 -13.58 -9.39
N MET A 360 4.54 -14.50 -10.00
CA MET A 360 4.10 -15.87 -10.21
C MET A 360 5.17 -16.83 -9.71
N LYS A 361 4.77 -17.74 -8.84
CA LYS A 361 5.54 -18.90 -8.45
C LYS A 361 4.93 -20.12 -9.14
N TRP A 362 5.76 -20.87 -9.89
CA TRP A 362 5.34 -22.06 -10.59
C TRP A 362 6.24 -23.25 -10.24
N ASN A 363 5.70 -24.20 -9.49
CA ASN A 363 6.29 -25.52 -9.28
C ASN A 363 6.02 -26.38 -10.52
N ILE A 364 6.89 -26.33 -11.52
CA ILE A 364 6.74 -27.04 -12.79
C ILE A 364 6.65 -28.54 -12.50
N ASP A 365 7.61 -29.03 -11.73
CA ASP A 365 7.67 -30.38 -11.16
C ASP A 365 8.29 -30.36 -9.76
N LYS A 366 8.51 -31.54 -9.14
CA LYS A 366 9.11 -31.65 -7.80
C LYS A 366 10.56 -31.15 -7.72
N MET A 367 11.23 -31.06 -8.86
CA MET A 367 12.65 -30.70 -8.99
C MET A 367 12.86 -29.33 -9.66
N THR A 368 11.80 -28.67 -10.15
CA THR A 368 11.90 -27.42 -10.93
C THR A 368 10.93 -26.37 -10.40
N LEU A 369 11.48 -25.23 -9.99
CA LEU A 369 10.77 -24.05 -9.54
C LEU A 369 11.09 -22.88 -10.47
N LEU A 370 10.06 -22.19 -10.93
CA LEU A 370 10.16 -20.93 -11.66
C LEU A 370 9.46 -19.83 -10.87
N ASN A 371 10.17 -18.76 -10.56
CA ASN A 371 9.62 -17.52 -10.03
C ASN A 371 9.74 -16.45 -11.10
N LEU A 372 8.62 -15.85 -11.45
CA LEU A 372 8.55 -14.69 -12.34
C LEU A 372 7.99 -13.50 -11.58
N SER A 373 8.62 -12.35 -11.73
CA SER A 373 8.06 -11.11 -11.22
C SER A 373 8.27 -9.99 -12.22
N GLY A 374 7.29 -9.11 -12.32
CA GLY A 374 7.34 -7.95 -13.18
C GLY A 374 6.66 -6.76 -12.51
N SER A 375 7.20 -5.58 -12.74
CA SER A 375 6.53 -4.35 -12.36
C SER A 375 6.61 -3.31 -13.47
N PHE A 376 5.58 -2.50 -13.53
CA PHE A 376 5.49 -1.32 -14.36
C PHE A 376 5.04 -0.14 -13.53
N SER A 377 5.68 1.00 -13.70
CA SER A 377 5.19 2.26 -13.14
C SER A 377 5.28 3.37 -14.17
N ALA A 378 4.29 4.25 -14.17
CA ALA A 378 4.25 5.47 -14.94
C ALA A 378 3.87 6.63 -14.02
N MET A 379 4.66 7.68 -14.04
CA MET A 379 4.45 8.88 -13.26
C MET A 379 4.45 10.09 -14.17
N LYS A 380 3.49 11.00 -13.97
CA LYS A 380 3.47 12.32 -14.58
C LYS A 380 3.28 13.36 -13.48
N GLY A 381 4.24 14.28 -13.37
CA GLY A 381 4.20 15.39 -12.43
C GLY A 381 4.17 16.73 -13.15
N THR A 382 3.49 17.70 -12.58
CA THR A 382 3.56 19.11 -12.97
C THR A 382 3.79 19.92 -11.70
N ASN A 383 4.85 20.73 -11.69
CA ASN A 383 5.17 21.61 -10.59
C ASN A 383 5.18 23.05 -11.10
N GLY A 384 4.46 23.92 -10.43
CA GLY A 384 4.49 25.36 -10.61
C GLY A 384 4.95 26.06 -9.32
N SER A 385 5.76 27.08 -9.43
CA SER A 385 6.14 27.91 -8.30
C SER A 385 6.32 29.35 -8.75
N ASP A 386 5.58 30.24 -8.10
CA ASP A 386 5.68 31.68 -8.26
C ASP A 386 6.16 32.26 -6.95
N SER A 387 7.22 33.06 -6.97
CA SER A 387 7.76 33.65 -5.76
C SER A 387 8.20 35.09 -6.01
N ARG A 388 7.99 35.92 -5.01
CA ARG A 388 8.46 37.30 -4.95
C ARG A 388 9.27 37.48 -3.68
N GLN A 389 10.38 38.24 -3.78
CA GLN A 389 11.22 38.55 -2.65
C GLN A 389 11.73 39.98 -2.80
N ALA A 390 11.78 40.70 -1.69
CA ALA A 390 12.43 41.99 -1.60
C ALA A 390 13.37 42.02 -0.42
N THR A 391 14.52 42.67 -0.58
CA THR A 391 15.51 42.87 0.46
C THR A 391 15.70 44.38 0.66
N TYR A 392 15.72 44.82 1.91
CA TYR A 392 15.82 46.20 2.32
C TYR A 392 17.02 46.37 3.25
N ASN A 393 17.62 47.58 3.25
CA ASN A 393 18.69 47.96 4.18
C ASN A 393 18.17 48.58 5.50
N GLU A 394 16.90 49.01 5.52
CA GLU A 394 16.16 49.45 6.69
C GLU A 394 14.82 48.70 6.75
N ASN A 395 14.20 48.65 7.94
CA ASN A 395 12.91 47.96 8.05
C ASN A 395 11.79 48.80 7.40
N PRO A 396 11.16 48.29 6.32
CA PRO A 396 10.08 49.00 5.63
C PRO A 396 8.74 48.90 6.38
N GLU A 397 8.67 48.16 7.51
CA GLU A 397 7.45 47.91 8.30
C GLU A 397 6.26 47.36 7.52
N LEU A 398 6.52 46.52 6.51
CA LEU A 398 5.48 45.90 5.70
C LEU A 398 4.66 44.88 6.48
N ASP A 399 3.40 44.69 6.08
CA ASP A 399 2.58 43.60 6.61
C ASP A 399 3.20 42.23 6.26
N ILE A 400 3.65 41.51 7.29
CA ILE A 400 4.28 40.20 7.13
C ILE A 400 3.37 39.18 6.45
N THR A 401 2.05 39.33 6.60
CA THR A 401 1.08 38.39 6.02
C THR A 401 0.81 38.65 4.53
N ALA A 402 1.05 39.87 4.07
CA ALA A 402 0.77 40.31 2.71
C ALA A 402 1.77 41.40 2.24
N PRO A 403 3.07 41.12 2.24
CA PRO A 403 4.11 42.16 2.07
C PRO A 403 4.12 42.82 0.70
N PHE A 404 3.42 42.26 -0.29
CA PHE A 404 3.35 42.79 -1.66
C PHE A 404 1.91 43.07 -2.13
N ASN A 405 0.95 43.24 -1.21
CA ASN A 405 -0.48 43.51 -1.51
C ASN A 405 -0.80 45.02 -1.67
N GLY A 406 0.18 45.89 -1.59
CA GLY A 406 0.02 47.28 -1.97
C GLY A 406 0.55 47.52 -3.37
N GLU A 407 0.01 48.46 -4.11
CA GLU A 407 0.67 49.01 -5.28
C GLU A 407 2.10 49.39 -4.87
N GLU A 408 3.07 49.26 -5.77
CA GLU A 408 4.47 49.66 -5.57
C GLU A 408 4.51 51.10 -5.06
N ASN A 409 4.47 51.26 -3.74
CA ASN A 409 4.19 52.54 -3.10
C ASN A 409 5.52 53.25 -2.79
N GLY A 410 5.76 54.28 -3.58
CA GLY A 410 6.45 55.47 -3.15
C GLY A 410 7.95 55.42 -3.22
N GLN A 411 8.54 56.50 -3.69
CA GLN A 411 9.98 56.74 -3.74
C GLN A 411 10.74 56.37 -2.46
N THR A 412 10.12 56.53 -1.28
CA THR A 412 10.73 56.22 0.02
C THR A 412 11.02 54.73 0.24
N GLU A 413 10.18 53.84 -0.30
CA GLU A 413 10.41 52.40 -0.18
C GLU A 413 11.54 51.93 -1.12
N ASN A 414 11.62 52.53 -2.30
CA ASN A 414 12.69 52.23 -3.26
C ASN A 414 14.07 52.72 -2.82
N ASP A 415 14.15 53.79 -2.05
CA ASP A 415 15.41 54.32 -1.52
C ASP A 415 16.10 53.35 -0.53
N ILE A 416 15.32 52.59 0.24
CA ILE A 416 15.82 51.60 1.20
C ILE A 416 15.85 50.17 0.61
N ARG A 417 15.27 49.94 -0.56
CA ARG A 417 15.23 48.66 -1.20
C ARG A 417 16.55 48.34 -1.88
N VAL A 418 17.13 47.19 -1.54
CA VAL A 418 18.42 46.74 -2.11
C VAL A 418 18.17 45.99 -3.41
N ASN A 419 17.27 45.02 -3.36
CA ASN A 419 16.86 44.26 -4.55
C ASN A 419 15.41 43.74 -4.44
N GLY A 420 14.82 43.49 -5.58
CA GLY A 420 13.59 42.76 -5.75
C GLY A 420 13.80 41.56 -6.66
N ILE A 421 13.29 40.39 -6.31
CA ILE A 421 13.39 39.17 -7.12
C ILE A 421 11.99 38.66 -7.39
N ARG A 422 11.69 38.44 -8.67
CA ARG A 422 10.53 37.66 -9.12
C ARG A 422 11.06 36.37 -9.73
N MET A 423 10.50 35.24 -9.35
CA MET A 423 10.88 33.94 -9.90
C MET A 423 9.63 33.11 -10.18
N ASN A 424 9.49 32.73 -11.43
CA ASN A 424 8.40 31.91 -11.92
C ASN A 424 8.99 30.64 -12.51
N SER A 425 8.52 29.50 -12.09
CA SER A 425 8.98 28.22 -12.63
C SER A 425 7.82 27.27 -12.87
N ARG A 426 7.92 26.52 -13.94
CA ARG A 426 7.00 25.44 -14.26
C ARG A 426 7.75 24.26 -14.83
N SER A 427 7.53 23.09 -14.26
CA SER A 427 8.12 21.86 -14.79
C SER A 427 7.07 20.79 -15.00
N THR A 428 7.29 19.98 -16.03
CA THR A 428 6.50 18.79 -16.31
C THR A 428 7.46 17.60 -16.42
N SER A 429 7.24 16.60 -15.60
CA SER A 429 8.01 15.36 -15.62
C SER A 429 7.14 14.19 -16.04
N ALA A 430 7.67 13.29 -16.84
CA ALA A 430 7.05 12.03 -17.21
C ALA A 430 8.09 10.92 -17.12
N ASN A 431 7.82 9.95 -16.24
CA ASN A 431 8.73 8.81 -15.99
C ASN A 431 7.99 7.50 -16.17
N ARG A 432 8.65 6.52 -16.78
CA ARG A 432 8.16 5.15 -16.90
C ARG A 432 9.27 4.20 -16.50
N GLN A 433 8.92 3.20 -15.70
CA GLN A 433 9.85 2.16 -15.26
C GLN A 433 9.26 0.79 -15.55
N TYR A 434 10.09 -0.10 -16.03
CA TYR A 434 9.78 -1.50 -16.28
C TYR A 434 10.81 -2.33 -15.53
N PHE A 435 10.36 -3.36 -14.87
CA PHE A 435 11.21 -4.35 -14.23
C PHE A 435 10.66 -5.74 -14.50
N LEU A 436 11.54 -6.66 -14.88
CA LEU A 436 11.24 -8.08 -15.07
C LEU A 436 12.33 -8.89 -14.38
N ASN A 437 11.93 -9.91 -13.64
CA ASN A 437 12.80 -10.87 -13.02
C ASN A 437 12.28 -12.28 -13.26
N ALA A 438 13.17 -13.20 -13.61
CA ALA A 438 12.90 -14.62 -13.79
C ALA A 438 13.98 -15.43 -13.08
N ASP A 439 13.57 -16.26 -12.12
CA ASP A 439 14.44 -17.16 -11.38
C ASP A 439 14.00 -18.61 -11.62
N LEU A 440 14.79 -19.36 -12.36
CA LEU A 440 14.59 -20.77 -12.57
C LEU A 440 15.57 -21.55 -11.70
N THR A 441 15.05 -22.41 -10.84
CA THR A 441 15.86 -23.29 -10.00
C THR A 441 15.52 -24.74 -10.29
N ARG A 442 16.52 -25.54 -10.64
CA ARG A 442 16.39 -26.98 -10.84
C ARG A 442 17.27 -27.75 -9.87
N ARG A 443 16.67 -28.62 -9.09
CA ARG A 443 17.38 -29.65 -8.34
C ARG A 443 17.91 -30.71 -9.33
N LEU A 444 19.17 -31.05 -9.21
CA LEU A 444 19.80 -32.05 -10.04
C LEU A 444 19.71 -33.47 -9.44
N ASN A 445 19.59 -33.54 -8.12
CA ASN A 445 19.40 -34.78 -7.37
C ASN A 445 18.71 -34.50 -6.00
N GLU A 446 18.34 -35.58 -5.30
CA GLU A 446 17.72 -35.50 -3.97
C GLU A 446 18.71 -35.09 -2.86
N LYS A 447 20.02 -35.17 -3.10
CA LYS A 447 21.05 -34.73 -2.15
C LYS A 447 21.20 -33.21 -2.06
N GLY A 448 20.47 -32.45 -2.91
CA GLY A 448 20.42 -30.99 -2.87
C GLY A 448 21.40 -30.29 -3.82
N SER A 449 22.01 -31.00 -4.79
CA SER A 449 22.68 -30.32 -5.90
C SER A 449 21.67 -29.58 -6.73
N SER A 450 21.94 -28.32 -7.09
CA SER A 450 20.99 -27.50 -7.84
C SER A 450 21.69 -26.53 -8.80
N LEU A 451 20.99 -26.21 -9.88
CA LEU A 451 21.35 -25.17 -10.83
C LEU A 451 20.30 -24.10 -10.81
N GLY A 452 20.72 -22.85 -10.60
CA GLY A 452 19.89 -21.65 -10.64
C GLY A 452 20.26 -20.79 -11.84
N LEU A 453 19.24 -20.26 -12.53
CA LEU A 453 19.36 -19.25 -13.57
C LEU A 453 18.50 -18.06 -13.16
N THR A 454 19.13 -16.89 -13.02
CA THR A 454 18.46 -15.63 -12.73
C THR A 454 18.61 -14.69 -13.91
N MET A 455 17.53 -14.14 -14.41
CA MET A 455 17.51 -13.12 -15.45
C MET A 455 16.76 -11.90 -14.93
N GLN A 456 17.38 -10.73 -15.03
CA GLN A 456 16.77 -9.46 -14.64
C GLN A 456 16.90 -8.45 -15.78
N TYR A 457 15.81 -7.75 -16.05
CA TYR A 457 15.77 -6.64 -16.96
C TYR A 457 15.07 -5.46 -16.31
N SER A 458 15.67 -4.27 -16.39
CA SER A 458 15.01 -3.04 -16.00
C SER A 458 15.26 -1.95 -17.04
N GLU A 459 14.23 -1.18 -17.31
CA GLU A 459 14.32 0.01 -18.15
C GLU A 459 13.55 1.17 -17.51
N GLY A 460 14.26 2.28 -17.31
CA GLY A 460 13.69 3.57 -16.95
C GLY A 460 13.77 4.53 -18.14
N ARG A 461 12.68 5.21 -18.44
CA ARG A 461 12.62 6.31 -19.40
C ARG A 461 11.95 7.49 -18.72
N GLY A 462 12.61 8.64 -18.79
CA GLY A 462 12.11 9.87 -18.25
C GLY A 462 12.28 11.02 -19.23
N LYS A 463 11.43 12.02 -19.06
CA LYS A 463 11.55 13.33 -19.67
C LYS A 463 11.14 14.37 -18.64
N ASN A 464 11.96 15.40 -18.48
CA ASN A 464 11.64 16.55 -17.67
C ASN A 464 11.78 17.81 -18.52
N GLU A 465 10.71 18.55 -18.67
CA GLU A 465 10.66 19.85 -19.35
C GLU A 465 10.40 20.90 -18.28
N ALA A 466 11.16 21.99 -18.28
CA ALA A 466 10.94 23.05 -17.33
C ALA A 466 11.30 24.43 -17.90
N PHE A 467 10.50 25.40 -17.46
CA PHE A 467 10.75 26.82 -17.62
C PHE A 467 11.20 27.40 -16.28
N SER A 468 12.18 28.29 -16.33
CA SER A 468 12.64 29.07 -15.19
C SER A 468 12.82 30.49 -15.63
N VAL A 469 11.95 31.36 -15.16
CA VAL A 469 11.97 32.80 -15.46
C VAL A 469 12.28 33.53 -14.16
N SER A 470 13.27 34.39 -14.18
CA SER A 470 13.62 35.23 -13.04
C SER A 470 14.01 36.63 -13.45
N SER A 471 13.52 37.60 -12.71
CA SER A 471 13.91 39.00 -12.82
C SER A 471 14.42 39.46 -11.46
N THR A 472 15.64 40.01 -11.43
CA THR A 472 16.22 40.64 -10.25
C THR A 472 16.47 42.11 -10.56
N THR A 473 15.77 42.99 -9.88
CA THR A 473 15.97 44.43 -9.95
C THR A 473 16.87 44.88 -8.80
N TYR A 474 17.93 45.60 -9.12
CA TYR A 474 18.88 46.16 -8.16
C TYR A 474 18.63 47.68 -8.06
N TYR A 475 17.96 48.10 -7.03
CA TYR A 475 17.56 49.52 -6.83
C TYR A 475 18.71 50.46 -6.46
N GLN A 476 19.85 49.88 -6.04
CA GLN A 476 21.07 50.64 -5.68
C GLN A 476 22.12 50.61 -6.79
N LEU A 477 21.84 50.02 -7.95
CA LEU A 477 22.69 49.97 -9.10
C LEU A 477 21.92 50.51 -10.32
N GLN A 478 22.46 51.51 -10.98
CA GLN A 478 21.84 52.09 -12.17
C GLN A 478 22.53 51.61 -13.43
N ASP A 479 21.76 51.50 -14.54
CA ASP A 479 22.28 51.28 -15.87
C ASP A 479 22.87 52.57 -16.46
N GLU A 480 23.34 52.48 -17.70
CA GLU A 480 23.95 53.64 -18.44
C GLU A 480 22.95 54.78 -18.69
N TRP A 481 21.66 54.54 -18.53
CA TRP A 481 20.58 55.53 -18.72
C TRP A 481 19.99 56.05 -17.40
N GLY A 482 20.52 55.60 -16.27
CA GLY A 482 20.06 55.99 -14.93
C GLY A 482 18.83 55.25 -14.43
N ASN A 483 18.42 54.13 -15.05
CA ASN A 483 17.37 53.25 -14.57
C ASN A 483 17.97 52.18 -13.63
N ASP A 484 17.13 51.58 -12.82
CA ASP A 484 17.52 50.46 -11.97
C ASP A 484 18.04 49.28 -12.82
N SER A 485 19.17 48.72 -12.41
CA SER A 485 19.76 47.59 -13.13
C SER A 485 18.91 46.32 -12.96
N VAL A 486 18.53 45.71 -14.08
CA VAL A 486 17.70 44.51 -14.10
C VAL A 486 18.47 43.34 -14.69
N LEU A 487 18.56 42.26 -13.92
CA LEU A 487 19.06 40.98 -14.42
C LEU A 487 17.87 40.07 -14.75
N TYR A 488 17.57 39.93 -16.04
CA TYR A 488 16.52 39.04 -16.51
C TYR A 488 17.11 37.72 -17.01
N ARG A 489 16.43 36.61 -16.69
CA ARG A 489 16.76 35.26 -17.17
C ARG A 489 15.47 34.53 -17.48
N ASN A 490 15.39 33.99 -18.71
CA ASN A 490 14.33 33.12 -19.14
C ASN A 490 14.94 31.88 -19.77
N GLN A 491 14.79 30.75 -19.11
CA GLN A 491 15.42 29.49 -19.52
C GLN A 491 14.39 28.38 -19.67
N TYR A 492 14.49 27.67 -20.77
CA TYR A 492 13.81 26.39 -20.95
C TYR A 492 14.83 25.27 -20.99
N TYR A 493 14.52 24.16 -20.35
CA TYR A 493 15.32 22.95 -20.45
C TYR A 493 14.47 21.71 -20.67
N ASP A 494 15.00 20.85 -21.55
CA ASP A 494 14.48 19.53 -21.88
C ASP A 494 15.52 18.49 -21.46
N SER A 495 15.13 17.59 -20.57
CA SER A 495 16.05 16.61 -19.98
C SER A 495 15.52 15.19 -20.15
N PRO A 496 15.72 14.58 -21.35
CA PRO A 496 15.42 13.18 -21.55
C PRO A 496 16.46 12.30 -20.84
N ASN A 497 15.97 11.25 -20.19
CA ASN A 497 16.83 10.24 -19.59
C ASN A 497 16.37 8.84 -19.93
N ARG A 498 17.33 7.92 -20.03
CA ARG A 498 17.08 6.50 -20.25
C ARG A 498 18.13 5.67 -19.55
N ASN A 499 17.67 4.77 -18.70
CA ASN A 499 18.51 3.78 -18.05
C ASN A 499 18.02 2.37 -18.41
N ARG A 500 18.93 1.51 -18.87
CA ARG A 500 18.67 0.09 -19.15
C ARG A 500 19.67 -0.76 -18.41
N LYS A 501 19.19 -1.76 -17.75
CA LYS A 501 20.00 -2.71 -17.02
C LYS A 501 19.54 -4.12 -17.33
N PHE A 502 20.47 -4.94 -17.74
CA PHE A 502 20.29 -6.38 -17.92
C PHE A 502 21.29 -7.13 -17.08
N SER A 503 20.85 -8.17 -16.39
CA SER A 503 21.76 -9.10 -15.72
C SER A 503 21.32 -10.54 -15.91
N LEU A 504 22.30 -11.41 -16.03
CA LEU A 504 22.15 -12.86 -16.11
C LEU A 504 23.04 -13.48 -15.04
N GLY A 505 22.47 -14.34 -14.20
CA GLY A 505 23.17 -15.05 -13.14
C GLY A 505 23.03 -16.56 -13.30
N LEU A 506 24.11 -17.28 -13.10
CA LEU A 506 24.14 -18.74 -13.00
C LEU A 506 24.68 -19.11 -11.62
N ILE A 507 24.00 -20.01 -10.93
CA ILE A 507 24.37 -20.47 -9.58
C ILE A 507 24.36 -21.98 -9.57
N LEU A 508 25.51 -22.59 -9.32
CA LEU A 508 25.65 -24.03 -9.09
C LEU A 508 25.87 -24.26 -7.59
N THR A 509 25.00 -25.03 -6.96
CA THR A 509 25.13 -25.43 -5.56
C THR A 509 25.38 -26.93 -5.50
N GLN A 510 26.46 -27.31 -4.80
CA GLN A 510 26.86 -28.71 -4.62
C GLN A 510 27.05 -29.01 -3.13
N PRO A 511 26.25 -29.91 -2.51
CA PRO A 511 26.52 -30.40 -1.18
C PRO A 511 27.81 -31.25 -1.21
N LEU A 512 28.74 -30.92 -0.33
CA LEU A 512 30.00 -31.66 -0.14
C LEU A 512 29.92 -32.62 1.06
N HIS A 513 29.18 -32.17 2.11
CA HIS A 513 28.92 -32.93 3.32
C HIS A 513 27.54 -32.57 3.87
N LYS A 514 27.02 -33.25 4.89
CA LYS A 514 25.72 -32.92 5.53
C LYS A 514 25.65 -31.45 5.99
N SER A 515 26.77 -30.94 6.50
CA SER A 515 26.91 -29.56 7.03
C SER A 515 27.70 -28.62 6.12
N LEU A 516 28.16 -29.06 4.94
CA LEU A 516 29.03 -28.27 4.05
C LEU A 516 28.51 -28.27 2.63
N ARG A 517 28.32 -27.07 2.07
CA ARG A 517 27.95 -26.89 0.66
C ARG A 517 28.90 -25.91 -0.02
N ALA A 518 29.24 -26.19 -1.25
CA ALA A 518 29.95 -25.28 -2.13
C ALA A 518 28.94 -24.62 -3.09
N GLN A 519 29.11 -23.34 -3.31
CA GLN A 519 28.32 -22.59 -4.28
C GLN A 519 29.28 -21.84 -5.20
N LEU A 520 29.11 -22.04 -6.49
CA LEU A 520 29.78 -21.29 -7.54
C LEU A 520 28.72 -20.43 -8.24
N SER A 521 28.98 -19.14 -8.34
CA SER A 521 28.09 -18.23 -9.04
C SER A 521 28.85 -17.40 -10.08
N TYR A 522 28.22 -17.22 -11.22
CA TYR A 522 28.65 -16.30 -12.26
C TYR A 522 27.54 -15.30 -12.54
N LYS A 523 27.88 -14.01 -12.61
CA LYS A 523 26.94 -12.95 -12.91
C LYS A 523 27.50 -12.06 -14.01
N PHE A 524 26.72 -11.94 -15.09
CA PHE A 524 26.90 -10.94 -16.13
C PHE A 524 25.95 -9.78 -15.89
N ARG A 525 26.44 -8.56 -16.04
CA ARG A 525 25.63 -7.33 -15.94
C ARG A 525 26.04 -6.36 -17.04
N ARG A 526 25.05 -5.80 -17.70
CA ARG A 526 25.20 -4.70 -18.64
C ARG A 526 24.26 -3.56 -18.27
N GLU A 527 24.81 -2.37 -18.16
CA GLU A 527 24.06 -1.16 -17.82
C GLU A 527 24.39 -0.06 -18.82
N ASN A 528 23.36 0.59 -19.36
CA ASN A 528 23.48 1.74 -20.23
C ASN A 528 22.64 2.87 -19.65
N GLN A 529 23.27 3.99 -19.41
CA GLN A 529 22.62 5.18 -18.88
C GLN A 529 22.88 6.37 -19.81
N ASN A 530 21.82 7.02 -20.24
CA ASN A 530 21.85 8.26 -21.01
C ASN A 530 21.06 9.32 -20.26
N ASN A 531 21.71 10.43 -19.95
CA ASN A 531 21.09 11.58 -19.32
C ASN A 531 21.53 12.81 -20.10
N ASP A 532 20.60 13.45 -20.73
CA ASP A 532 20.83 14.68 -21.46
C ASP A 532 20.07 15.81 -20.76
N ARG A 533 20.65 17.00 -20.74
CA ARG A 533 20.00 18.24 -20.39
C ARG A 533 20.31 19.25 -21.46
N ASN A 534 19.31 19.59 -22.25
CA ASN A 534 19.40 20.63 -23.27
C ASN A 534 18.80 21.91 -22.68
N THR A 535 19.59 22.96 -22.59
CA THR A 535 19.17 24.25 -22.03
C THR A 535 19.13 25.29 -23.15
N TYR A 536 18.05 26.05 -23.14
CA TYR A 536 17.80 27.12 -24.11
C TYR A 536 17.64 28.42 -23.36
N ASP A 537 18.45 29.42 -23.67
CA ASP A 537 18.34 30.74 -23.08
C ASP A 537 17.38 31.59 -23.91
N LEU A 538 16.15 31.68 -23.44
CA LEU A 538 15.07 32.39 -24.09
C LEU A 538 15.10 33.92 -23.82
N SER A 539 16.02 34.42 -22.98
CA SER A 539 16.10 35.84 -22.63
C SER A 539 16.26 36.76 -23.85
N ARG A 540 16.76 36.22 -24.97
CA ARG A 540 16.88 36.97 -26.25
C ARG A 540 15.55 37.17 -26.99
N PHE A 541 14.50 36.42 -26.65
CA PHE A 541 13.19 36.50 -27.27
C PHE A 541 12.20 37.34 -26.47
N PHE A 542 12.56 37.63 -25.22
CA PHE A 542 11.70 38.26 -24.24
C PHE A 542 12.47 39.36 -23.51
N ASP A 543 11.81 40.46 -23.22
CA ASP A 543 12.42 41.64 -22.55
C ASP A 543 12.11 41.69 -21.04
N GLY A 544 11.29 40.77 -20.52
CA GLY A 544 10.95 40.68 -19.10
C GLY A 544 9.78 41.58 -18.68
N THR A 545 8.99 42.05 -19.64
CA THR A 545 7.78 42.82 -19.32
C THR A 545 6.65 41.93 -18.77
N ASP A 546 5.72 42.51 -18.01
CA ASP A 546 4.63 41.76 -17.36
C ASP A 546 3.60 41.20 -18.39
N ASP A 547 3.59 41.70 -19.64
CA ASP A 547 2.68 41.27 -20.69
C ASP A 547 3.17 40.03 -21.47
N GLU A 548 4.36 39.53 -21.19
CA GLU A 548 4.93 38.41 -21.91
C GLU A 548 4.28 37.08 -21.51
N PRO A 549 4.03 36.19 -22.46
CA PRO A 549 3.50 34.87 -22.18
C PRO A 549 4.54 34.00 -21.46
N LEU A 550 4.36 33.81 -20.17
CA LEU A 550 5.17 32.90 -19.38
C LEU A 550 4.98 31.42 -19.84
N TYR A 551 6.07 30.65 -19.82
CA TYR A 551 6.06 29.22 -20.11
C TYR A 551 5.68 28.83 -21.55
N THR A 552 5.98 29.70 -22.50
CA THR A 552 5.72 29.49 -23.94
C THR A 552 7.05 29.37 -24.68
N LEU A 553 7.14 28.47 -25.65
CA LEU A 553 8.28 28.36 -26.54
C LEU A 553 8.03 29.26 -27.77
N PRO A 554 8.87 30.25 -28.01
CA PRO A 554 8.77 31.07 -29.21
C PRO A 554 9.15 30.26 -30.47
N GLU A 555 8.71 30.70 -31.63
CA GLU A 555 9.13 30.09 -32.88
C GLU A 555 10.66 30.26 -33.08
N GLY A 556 11.33 29.16 -33.45
CA GLY A 556 12.78 29.16 -33.62
C GLY A 556 13.59 29.14 -32.31
N TYR A 557 12.97 28.79 -31.20
CA TYR A 557 13.65 28.71 -29.89
C TYR A 557 14.87 27.79 -29.89
N GLU A 558 14.96 26.83 -30.78
CA GLU A 558 16.09 25.90 -30.92
C GLU A 558 17.41 26.66 -31.15
N ALA A 559 17.36 27.85 -31.76
CA ALA A 559 18.52 28.71 -31.96
C ALA A 559 19.07 29.29 -30.62
N ALA A 560 18.29 29.23 -29.56
CA ALA A 560 18.68 29.64 -28.23
C ALA A 560 19.43 28.55 -27.42
N TYR A 561 19.71 27.40 -28.04
CA TYR A 561 20.50 26.35 -27.39
C TYR A 561 21.82 26.89 -26.84
N THR A 562 22.10 26.59 -25.60
CA THR A 562 23.26 27.09 -24.88
C THR A 562 24.10 25.92 -24.38
N ASP A 563 25.22 25.67 -25.04
CA ASP A 563 26.09 24.52 -24.77
C ASP A 563 26.69 24.58 -23.35
N SER A 564 27.11 25.78 -22.90
CA SER A 564 27.67 25.98 -21.55
C SER A 564 26.70 25.68 -20.39
N LEU A 565 25.38 25.71 -20.62
CA LEU A 565 24.34 25.38 -19.65
C LEU A 565 23.76 23.98 -19.89
N SER A 566 24.17 23.32 -20.95
CA SER A 566 23.72 22.00 -21.33
C SER A 566 24.70 20.93 -20.88
N ASN A 567 24.20 19.73 -20.66
CA ASN A 567 25.04 18.59 -20.28
C ASN A 567 24.54 17.31 -20.97
N ARG A 568 25.48 16.51 -21.41
CA ARG A 568 25.19 15.24 -22.05
C ARG A 568 26.05 14.14 -21.41
N SER A 569 25.41 13.21 -20.70
CA SER A 569 26.10 12.12 -20.02
C SER A 569 25.66 10.77 -20.58
N ARG A 570 26.63 9.99 -20.99
CA ARG A 570 26.42 8.60 -21.43
C ARG A 570 27.37 7.67 -20.70
N SER A 571 26.81 6.68 -20.04
CA SER A 571 27.59 5.66 -19.36
C SER A 571 27.22 4.28 -19.89
N HIS A 572 28.24 3.47 -20.12
CA HIS A 572 28.11 2.09 -20.53
C HIS A 572 28.99 1.23 -19.63
N THR A 573 28.37 0.35 -18.86
CA THR A 573 29.08 -0.53 -17.94
C THR A 573 28.77 -1.98 -18.28
N THR A 574 29.80 -2.78 -18.44
CA THR A 574 29.70 -4.24 -18.52
C THR A 574 30.54 -4.83 -17.40
N ALA A 575 29.95 -5.74 -16.63
CA ALA A 575 30.62 -6.37 -15.51
C ALA A 575 30.40 -7.88 -15.55
N HIS A 576 31.46 -8.61 -15.22
CA HIS A 576 31.45 -10.05 -15.01
C HIS A 576 31.95 -10.31 -13.59
N ALA A 577 31.18 -11.05 -12.82
CA ALA A 577 31.55 -11.42 -11.46
C ALA A 577 31.49 -12.94 -11.30
N VAL A 578 32.50 -13.49 -10.70
CA VAL A 578 32.54 -14.89 -10.26
C VAL A 578 32.68 -14.89 -8.75
N SER A 579 31.85 -15.65 -8.07
CA SER A 579 31.91 -15.80 -6.62
C SER A 579 31.89 -17.28 -6.27
N TYR A 580 32.73 -17.65 -5.30
CA TYR A 580 32.74 -18.95 -4.71
C TYR A 580 32.54 -18.83 -3.20
N THR A 581 31.57 -19.53 -2.67
CA THR A 581 31.25 -19.51 -1.24
C THR A 581 31.12 -20.91 -0.66
N HIS A 582 31.54 -21.08 0.58
CA HIS A 582 31.27 -22.24 1.40
C HIS A 582 30.18 -21.91 2.40
N LEU A 583 29.08 -22.61 2.37
CA LEU A 583 28.02 -22.51 3.33
C LEU A 583 28.13 -23.64 4.34
N ARG A 584 28.45 -23.32 5.59
CA ARG A 584 28.45 -24.27 6.70
C ARG A 584 27.12 -24.15 7.43
N ALA A 585 26.37 -25.25 7.58
CA ALA A 585 25.19 -25.25 8.42
C ALA A 585 25.61 -25.00 9.88
N HIS A 586 25.08 -23.98 10.52
CA HIS A 586 25.17 -23.87 11.97
C HIS A 586 24.37 -25.01 12.58
N GLU A 587 25.03 -25.89 13.32
CA GLU A 587 24.34 -26.80 14.22
C GLU A 587 23.73 -25.93 15.32
N THR A 588 22.42 -25.87 15.38
CA THR A 588 21.74 -25.29 16.54
C THR A 588 21.96 -26.20 17.74
N LEU A 589 22.25 -25.61 18.89
CA LEU A 589 22.45 -26.28 20.19
C LEU A 589 21.28 -27.18 20.66
N SER A 590 20.29 -27.43 19.81
CA SER A 590 19.15 -28.32 20.08
C SER A 590 19.39 -29.79 19.74
N ASP A 591 20.56 -30.14 19.19
CA ASP A 591 20.92 -31.51 18.83
C ASP A 591 21.97 -32.15 19.77
N LEU A 592 22.16 -31.56 20.97
CA LEU A 592 22.93 -32.14 22.07
C LEU A 592 22.03 -32.60 23.20
#